data_7098e1dbc5d44cf329c340bf08724b17
#
_entry.id   7098e1dbc5d44cf329c340bf08724b17
#
_cell.length_a   1.000
_cell.length_b   1.000
_cell.length_c   1.000
_cell.angle_alpha   90.00
_cell.angle_beta   90.00
_cell.angle_gamma   90.00
#
_symmetry.space_group_name_H-M   'P 1'
#
loop_
_entity.id
_entity.type
_entity.pdbx_description
1 polymer ?
#
loop_
_entity_poly.entity_id
_entity_poly.type
_entity_poly.pdbx_seq_one_letter_code
_entity_poly.pdbx_strand_id
1 'polypeptide(L)'
;MRRAIIVFTRVPVAGQTKTRLMPYFSPEECAGLHTCFLKDIAGQCQKTQADLYICYTPDNKGAALKNIFGDDKIYFPQMGESLGERMYMAIQRILAKDYGSCVLIGTDVPEIKQADLDYAFRLLDVHDIVLGPTQDGGYYLVGMKKPVREVFEKQTYSHASVLENTAKAAFEAGYTVGFARTLHDIDEKEDISKFRNRMRKTLELQKSETGRYLLKKQKISIIVPIYNEESTIKSLQKQLSPLLDKCEILFVDGGSKDRTLSMIDSRFRVLHSEKGRANQMNLGAKESSGDILFFLHSDSELPKHPLAEIRYVMKDHLAGCFGIA
;
A
#
# COMPACT_ATOMS: atom_id res chain seq x y z
N MET A 1 -7.31 29.84 -17.33
CA MET A 1 -5.99 30.09 -16.68
C MET A 1 -5.19 28.78 -16.72
N ARG A 2 -3.85 28.87 -16.81
CA ARG A 2 -2.99 27.67 -16.76
C ARG A 2 -3.07 27.03 -15.37
N ARG A 3 -3.08 25.72 -15.33
CA ARG A 3 -3.18 24.90 -14.11
C ARG A 3 -1.93 24.04 -13.98
N ALA A 4 -1.43 23.84 -12.76
CA ALA A 4 -0.27 23.01 -12.49
C ALA A 4 -0.57 21.97 -11.41
N ILE A 5 -0.03 20.76 -11.58
CA ILE A 5 0.01 19.71 -10.56
C ILE A 5 1.46 19.52 -10.13
N ILE A 6 1.72 19.52 -8.83
CA ILE A 6 2.99 19.11 -8.24
C ILE A 6 2.81 17.74 -7.59
N VAL A 7 3.46 16.73 -8.12
CA VAL A 7 3.64 15.44 -7.41
C VAL A 7 4.77 15.61 -6.41
N PHE A 8 4.44 15.59 -5.14
CA PHE A 8 5.37 15.78 -4.04
C PHE A 8 5.74 14.44 -3.43
N THR A 9 6.95 13.94 -3.73
CA THR A 9 7.30 12.55 -3.48
C THR A 9 8.70 12.33 -2.90
N ARG A 10 8.89 11.16 -2.31
CA ARG A 10 10.22 10.57 -2.13
C ARG A 10 10.58 9.73 -3.36
N VAL A 11 11.87 9.66 -3.67
CA VAL A 11 12.38 8.69 -4.65
C VAL A 11 12.26 7.29 -4.03
N PRO A 12 11.76 6.28 -4.77
CA PRO A 12 11.66 4.90 -4.27
C PRO A 12 13.05 4.28 -4.05
N VAL A 13 13.55 4.37 -2.82
CA VAL A 13 14.85 3.81 -2.41
C VAL A 13 14.60 2.79 -1.31
N ALA A 14 15.14 1.58 -1.48
CA ALA A 14 15.09 0.53 -0.47
C ALA A 14 15.65 1.04 0.87
N GLY A 15 14.94 0.77 1.95
CA GLY A 15 15.29 1.22 3.29
C GLY A 15 14.94 2.69 3.62
N GLN A 16 14.50 3.50 2.65
CA GLN A 16 14.21 4.92 2.84
C GLN A 16 12.76 5.31 2.52
N THR A 17 11.99 4.38 1.96
CA THR A 17 10.62 4.63 1.50
C THR A 17 9.67 3.61 2.12
N LYS A 18 8.50 4.08 2.59
CA LYS A 18 7.48 3.23 3.25
C LYS A 18 8.04 2.39 4.40
N THR A 19 8.86 3.00 5.23
CA THR A 19 9.57 2.33 6.32
C THR A 19 8.63 1.70 7.36
N ARG A 20 7.43 2.23 7.56
CA ARG A 20 6.40 1.65 8.44
C ARG A 20 5.84 0.32 7.93
N LEU A 21 6.00 0.04 6.63
CA LEU A 21 5.63 -1.24 6.03
C LEU A 21 6.73 -2.31 6.11
N MET A 22 7.97 -1.96 6.53
CA MET A 22 9.11 -2.89 6.57
C MET A 22 8.94 -4.09 7.51
N PRO A 23 8.16 -4.04 8.61
CA PRO A 23 7.84 -5.26 9.35
C PRO A 23 7.04 -6.29 8.54
N TYR A 24 6.40 -5.86 7.44
CA TYR A 24 5.54 -6.68 6.60
C TYR A 24 6.13 -6.97 5.21
N PHE A 25 6.88 -6.02 4.65
CA PHE A 25 7.59 -6.12 3.36
C PHE A 25 9.09 -5.90 3.54
N SER A 26 9.92 -6.49 2.68
CA SER A 26 11.33 -6.14 2.64
C SER A 26 11.55 -4.68 2.21
N PRO A 27 12.73 -4.09 2.47
CA PRO A 27 13.06 -2.74 1.99
C PRO A 27 12.87 -2.57 0.48
N GLU A 28 13.23 -3.58 -0.32
CA GLU A 28 13.08 -3.60 -1.78
C GLU A 28 11.60 -3.70 -2.17
N GLU A 29 10.81 -4.48 -1.44
CA GLU A 29 9.38 -4.59 -1.65
C GLU A 29 8.65 -3.29 -1.32
N CYS A 30 9.05 -2.58 -0.27
CA CYS A 30 8.52 -1.26 0.06
C CYS A 30 8.81 -0.23 -1.06
N ALA A 31 10.05 -0.21 -1.59
CA ALA A 31 10.41 0.65 -2.72
C ALA A 31 9.65 0.27 -4.00
N GLY A 32 9.49 -1.03 -4.27
CA GLY A 32 8.70 -1.54 -5.39
C GLY A 32 7.22 -1.17 -5.29
N LEU A 33 6.62 -1.27 -4.12
CA LEU A 33 5.24 -0.85 -3.86
C LEU A 33 5.06 0.65 -4.08
N HIS A 34 5.97 1.48 -3.55
CA HIS A 34 5.93 2.92 -3.77
C HIS A 34 6.09 3.29 -5.25
N THR A 35 6.94 2.56 -6.00
CA THR A 35 7.05 2.72 -7.45
C THR A 35 5.69 2.46 -8.15
N CYS A 36 4.92 1.48 -7.69
CA CYS A 36 3.58 1.22 -8.22
C CYS A 36 2.61 2.35 -7.90
N PHE A 37 2.65 2.91 -6.68
CA PHE A 37 1.86 4.10 -6.33
C PHE A 37 2.14 5.25 -7.29
N LEU A 38 3.43 5.54 -7.52
CA LEU A 38 3.84 6.62 -8.44
C LEU A 38 3.37 6.39 -9.87
N LYS A 39 3.39 5.15 -10.37
CA LYS A 39 2.88 4.81 -11.70
C LYS A 39 1.36 5.01 -11.82
N ASP A 40 0.61 4.58 -10.81
CA ASP A 40 -0.84 4.79 -10.78
C ASP A 40 -1.17 6.28 -10.78
N ILE A 41 -0.51 7.07 -9.92
CA ILE A 41 -0.66 8.53 -9.84
C ILE A 41 -0.26 9.22 -11.15
N ALA A 42 0.88 8.84 -11.73
CA ALA A 42 1.36 9.38 -13.01
C ALA A 42 0.32 9.19 -14.12
N GLY A 43 -0.24 7.97 -14.21
CA GLY A 43 -1.27 7.66 -15.19
C GLY A 43 -2.57 8.47 -15.02
N GLN A 44 -2.90 8.94 -13.81
CA GLN A 44 -4.05 9.81 -13.58
C GLN A 44 -3.71 11.29 -13.85
N CYS A 45 -2.54 11.76 -13.41
CA CYS A 45 -2.10 13.12 -13.69
C CYS A 45 -1.97 13.41 -15.19
N GLN A 46 -1.47 12.46 -15.97
CA GLN A 46 -1.32 12.59 -17.43
C GLN A 46 -2.64 12.76 -18.20
N LYS A 47 -3.77 12.37 -17.60
CA LYS A 47 -5.11 12.54 -18.19
C LYS A 47 -5.68 13.94 -17.96
N THR A 48 -5.10 14.73 -17.05
CA THR A 48 -5.55 16.09 -16.76
C THR A 48 -5.00 17.08 -17.79
N GLN A 49 -5.64 18.26 -17.88
CA GLN A 49 -5.14 19.37 -18.70
C GLN A 49 -4.24 20.33 -17.89
N ALA A 50 -3.52 19.82 -16.90
CA ALA A 50 -2.60 20.62 -16.09
C ALA A 50 -1.15 20.25 -16.41
N ASP A 51 -0.25 21.23 -16.32
CA ASP A 51 1.18 20.98 -16.44
C ASP A 51 1.68 20.21 -15.23
N LEU A 52 2.45 19.14 -15.44
CA LEU A 52 2.90 18.24 -14.39
C LEU A 52 4.34 18.54 -13.99
N TYR A 53 4.54 18.74 -12.69
CA TYR A 53 5.81 18.98 -12.03
C TYR A 53 6.09 17.90 -11.00
N ILE A 54 7.36 17.49 -10.86
CA ILE A 54 7.78 16.46 -9.90
C ILE A 54 8.73 17.10 -8.90
N CYS A 55 8.25 17.27 -7.66
CA CYS A 55 9.03 17.79 -6.53
C CYS A 55 9.45 16.63 -5.62
N TYR A 56 10.76 16.37 -5.51
CA TYR A 56 11.25 15.12 -4.97
C TYR A 56 12.35 15.26 -3.92
N THR A 57 12.53 14.22 -3.11
CA THR A 57 13.65 14.06 -2.16
C THR A 57 14.10 12.59 -2.13
N PRO A 58 15.39 12.26 -1.92
CA PRO A 58 16.54 13.17 -1.85
C PRO A 58 16.93 13.75 -3.23
N ASP A 59 17.55 14.90 -3.24
CA ASP A 59 17.83 15.71 -4.43
C ASP A 59 18.76 15.04 -5.48
N ASN A 60 19.65 14.16 -5.04
CA ASN A 60 20.61 13.46 -5.90
C ASN A 60 20.08 12.20 -6.60
N LYS A 61 18.80 11.84 -6.42
CA LYS A 61 18.22 10.58 -6.95
C LYS A 61 17.06 10.78 -7.93
N GLY A 62 16.75 11.99 -8.33
CA GLY A 62 15.61 12.32 -9.19
C GLY A 62 15.56 11.62 -10.54
N ALA A 63 16.71 11.20 -11.08
CA ALA A 63 16.78 10.49 -12.36
C ALA A 63 15.91 9.21 -12.41
N ALA A 64 15.76 8.50 -11.27
CA ALA A 64 14.94 7.30 -11.20
C ALA A 64 13.42 7.58 -11.45
N LEU A 65 12.96 8.80 -11.19
CA LEU A 65 11.57 9.20 -11.40
C LEU A 65 11.23 9.41 -12.87
N LYS A 66 12.21 9.66 -13.73
CA LYS A 66 12.01 9.81 -15.19
C LYS A 66 11.45 8.56 -15.84
N ASN A 67 11.82 7.37 -15.34
CA ASN A 67 11.26 6.09 -15.79
C ASN A 67 9.77 5.92 -15.43
N ILE A 68 9.24 6.77 -14.55
CA ILE A 68 7.84 6.71 -14.08
C ILE A 68 7.00 7.81 -14.73
N PHE A 69 7.51 9.04 -14.75
CA PHE A 69 6.75 10.22 -15.19
C PHE A 69 7.14 10.70 -16.59
N GLY A 70 8.24 10.20 -17.19
CA GLY A 70 8.75 10.61 -18.49
C GLY A 70 9.87 11.67 -18.40
N ASP A 71 10.65 11.79 -19.48
CA ASP A 71 11.76 12.76 -19.55
C ASP A 71 11.29 14.19 -19.86
N ASP A 72 10.09 14.36 -20.36
CA ASP A 72 9.47 15.62 -20.79
C ASP A 72 8.93 16.46 -19.61
N LYS A 73 8.95 15.92 -18.38
CA LYS A 73 8.46 16.62 -17.20
C LYS A 73 9.55 17.46 -16.53
N ILE A 74 9.14 18.41 -15.73
CA ILE A 74 10.07 19.26 -14.98
C ILE A 74 10.23 18.68 -13.57
N TYR A 75 11.47 18.37 -13.23
CA TYR A 75 11.89 17.81 -11.97
C TYR A 75 12.65 18.84 -11.14
N PHE A 76 12.34 18.94 -9.85
CA PHE A 76 13.10 19.79 -8.94
C PHE A 76 13.10 19.23 -7.50
N PRO A 77 14.18 19.44 -6.74
CA PRO A 77 14.25 18.95 -5.38
C PRO A 77 13.33 19.71 -4.44
N GLN A 78 12.91 19.05 -3.37
CA GLN A 78 12.26 19.69 -2.24
C GLN A 78 13.24 20.60 -1.52
N MET A 79 12.82 21.84 -1.20
CA MET A 79 13.61 22.84 -0.50
C MET A 79 12.89 23.27 0.76
N GLY A 80 13.61 23.46 1.84
CA GLY A 80 13.10 23.86 3.16
C GLY A 80 13.44 22.86 4.26
N GLU A 81 13.38 23.30 5.50
CA GLU A 81 13.74 22.50 6.68
C GLU A 81 12.60 21.61 7.13
N SER A 82 11.38 22.13 7.20
CA SER A 82 10.19 21.38 7.59
C SER A 82 9.37 20.89 6.39
N LEU A 83 8.49 19.90 6.60
CA LEU A 83 7.57 19.42 5.56
C LEU A 83 6.66 20.53 5.03
N GLY A 84 6.12 21.36 5.93
CA GLY A 84 5.28 22.50 5.56
C GLY A 84 6.01 23.52 4.71
N GLU A 85 7.23 23.88 5.10
CA GLU A 85 8.07 24.80 4.33
C GLU A 85 8.38 24.26 2.94
N ARG A 86 8.69 22.97 2.83
CA ARG A 86 8.95 22.32 1.54
C ARG A 86 7.73 22.37 0.61
N MET A 87 6.53 22.13 1.14
CA MET A 87 5.28 22.21 0.38
C MET A 87 5.01 23.68 -0.05
N TYR A 88 5.17 24.63 0.86
CA TYR A 88 5.02 26.05 0.57
C TYR A 88 5.96 26.50 -0.55
N MET A 89 7.26 26.22 -0.43
CA MET A 89 8.26 26.61 -1.43
C MET A 89 8.01 25.96 -2.79
N ALA A 90 7.54 24.71 -2.81
CA ALA A 90 7.17 24.04 -4.06
C ALA A 90 6.01 24.77 -4.76
N ILE A 91 4.95 25.11 -4.02
CA ILE A 91 3.79 25.82 -4.56
C ILE A 91 4.18 27.24 -4.99
N GLN A 92 4.91 27.98 -4.15
CA GLN A 92 5.39 29.32 -4.46
C GLN A 92 6.21 29.36 -5.76
N ARG A 93 7.13 28.40 -5.92
CA ARG A 93 7.96 28.26 -7.13
C ARG A 93 7.13 28.10 -8.40
N ILE A 94 6.02 27.37 -8.32
CA ILE A 94 5.17 27.10 -9.50
C ILE A 94 4.27 28.30 -9.77
N LEU A 95 3.62 28.86 -8.76
CA LEU A 95 2.74 30.01 -8.94
C LEU A 95 3.48 31.26 -9.44
N ALA A 96 4.78 31.39 -9.13
CA ALA A 96 5.64 32.44 -9.70
C ALA A 96 5.86 32.35 -11.22
N LYS A 97 5.37 31.28 -11.88
CA LYS A 97 5.46 31.04 -13.34
C LYS A 97 4.14 31.31 -14.08
N ASP A 98 3.35 32.25 -13.60
CA ASP A 98 2.06 32.67 -14.21
C ASP A 98 1.01 31.56 -14.32
N TYR A 99 1.01 30.60 -13.38
CA TYR A 99 -0.10 29.68 -13.19
C TYR A 99 -1.23 30.31 -12.39
N GLY A 100 -2.46 30.17 -12.88
CA GLY A 100 -3.64 30.68 -12.19
C GLY A 100 -4.02 29.86 -10.96
N SER A 101 -3.60 28.60 -10.90
CA SER A 101 -3.77 27.71 -9.75
C SER A 101 -2.77 26.55 -9.78
N CYS A 102 -2.42 26.07 -8.58
CA CYS A 102 -1.52 24.95 -8.38
C CYS A 102 -2.12 23.97 -7.36
N VAL A 103 -2.03 22.69 -7.65
CA VAL A 103 -2.42 21.59 -6.75
C VAL A 103 -1.17 20.75 -6.46
N LEU A 104 -0.81 20.61 -5.20
CA LEU A 104 0.25 19.72 -4.72
C LEU A 104 -0.41 18.44 -4.16
N ILE A 105 0.06 17.29 -4.61
CA ILE A 105 -0.41 15.97 -4.15
C ILE A 105 0.71 15.15 -3.54
N GLY A 106 0.42 14.52 -2.40
CA GLY A 106 1.24 13.45 -1.82
C GLY A 106 1.11 12.16 -2.63
N THR A 107 1.97 11.18 -2.36
CA THR A 107 2.06 9.95 -3.15
C THR A 107 1.69 8.68 -2.36
N ASP A 108 1.04 8.84 -1.23
CA ASP A 108 0.62 7.72 -0.38
C ASP A 108 -0.82 7.25 -0.67
N VAL A 109 -1.48 7.90 -1.64
CA VAL A 109 -2.87 7.64 -2.06
C VAL A 109 -2.90 7.18 -3.53
N PRO A 110 -2.61 5.89 -3.83
CA PRO A 110 -2.59 5.38 -5.20
C PRO A 110 -3.98 5.31 -5.85
N GLU A 111 -5.05 5.50 -5.08
CA GLU A 111 -6.45 5.49 -5.56
C GLU A 111 -6.92 6.83 -6.12
N ILE A 112 -6.07 7.86 -6.12
CA ILE A 112 -6.41 9.16 -6.71
C ILE A 112 -6.76 9.00 -8.20
N LYS A 113 -7.81 9.67 -8.64
CA LYS A 113 -8.27 9.65 -10.03
C LYS A 113 -8.17 11.03 -10.68
N GLN A 114 -8.11 11.05 -12.02
CA GLN A 114 -8.24 12.30 -12.78
C GLN A 114 -9.42 13.14 -12.30
N ALA A 115 -10.57 12.52 -12.07
CA ALA A 115 -11.78 13.23 -11.62
C ALA A 115 -11.61 13.95 -10.28
N ASP A 116 -10.77 13.43 -9.36
CA ASP A 116 -10.45 14.08 -8.08
C ASP A 116 -9.60 15.33 -8.30
N LEU A 117 -8.62 15.25 -9.20
CA LEU A 117 -7.76 16.36 -9.58
C LEU A 117 -8.55 17.46 -10.29
N ASP A 118 -9.39 17.08 -11.26
CA ASP A 118 -10.27 18.03 -11.97
C ASP A 118 -11.28 18.68 -11.00
N TYR A 119 -11.78 17.92 -10.02
CA TYR A 119 -12.67 18.46 -8.98
C TYR A 119 -11.95 19.47 -8.08
N ALA A 120 -10.71 19.17 -7.68
CA ALA A 120 -9.91 20.12 -6.90
C ALA A 120 -9.71 21.46 -7.64
N PHE A 121 -9.45 21.42 -8.96
CA PHE A 121 -9.36 22.63 -9.77
C PHE A 121 -10.70 23.37 -9.88
N ARG A 122 -11.84 22.67 -10.00
CA ARG A 122 -13.16 23.32 -9.97
C ARG A 122 -13.46 23.99 -8.63
N LEU A 123 -13.05 23.37 -7.53
CA LEU A 123 -13.17 24.01 -6.20
C LEU A 123 -12.30 25.27 -6.10
N LEU A 124 -11.11 25.30 -6.72
CA LEU A 124 -10.28 26.50 -6.78
C LEU A 124 -10.89 27.63 -7.64
N ASP A 125 -11.85 27.36 -8.51
CA ASP A 125 -12.55 28.41 -9.23
C ASP A 125 -13.40 29.28 -8.27
N VAL A 126 -13.88 28.71 -7.13
CA VAL A 126 -14.76 29.37 -6.15
C VAL A 126 -14.16 29.52 -4.74
N HIS A 127 -13.07 28.81 -4.43
CA HIS A 127 -12.36 28.92 -3.16
C HIS A 127 -10.91 29.38 -3.38
N ASP A 128 -10.28 29.88 -2.32
CA ASP A 128 -8.87 30.30 -2.36
C ASP A 128 -7.92 29.11 -2.17
N ILE A 129 -8.33 28.19 -1.32
CA ILE A 129 -7.56 26.99 -0.94
C ILE A 129 -8.46 25.75 -1.09
N VAL A 130 -7.87 24.63 -1.49
CA VAL A 130 -8.53 23.33 -1.52
C VAL A 130 -7.68 22.31 -0.77
N LEU A 131 -8.33 21.54 0.09
CA LEU A 131 -7.72 20.41 0.81
C LEU A 131 -8.40 19.10 0.38
N GLY A 132 -7.61 18.06 0.14
CA GLY A 132 -8.08 16.69 -0.09
C GLY A 132 -7.82 15.84 1.14
N PRO A 133 -8.83 15.57 1.97
CA PRO A 133 -8.66 14.84 3.24
C PRO A 133 -8.20 13.40 3.06
N THR A 134 -7.41 12.89 4.02
CA THR A 134 -7.20 11.46 4.26
C THR A 134 -7.98 10.99 5.49
N GLN A 135 -8.20 9.68 5.60
CA GLN A 135 -8.99 9.13 6.73
C GLN A 135 -8.27 9.19 8.07
N ASP A 136 -6.96 9.32 8.08
CA ASP A 136 -6.13 9.46 9.27
C ASP A 136 -6.13 10.88 9.88
N GLY A 137 -6.87 11.84 9.25
CA GLY A 137 -6.95 13.25 9.66
C GLY A 137 -5.88 14.14 9.05
N GLY A 138 -5.12 13.64 8.09
CA GLY A 138 -4.22 14.38 7.22
C GLY A 138 -4.90 14.87 5.95
N TYR A 139 -4.09 15.24 4.96
CA TYR A 139 -4.54 15.54 3.61
C TYR A 139 -3.53 15.02 2.57
N TYR A 140 -4.04 14.49 1.47
CA TYR A 140 -3.25 14.03 0.33
C TYR A 140 -3.06 15.11 -0.72
N LEU A 141 -3.87 16.19 -0.65
CA LEU A 141 -3.90 17.25 -1.63
C LEU A 141 -4.05 18.60 -0.95
N VAL A 142 -3.25 19.56 -1.38
CA VAL A 142 -3.43 20.97 -1.08
C VAL A 142 -3.30 21.79 -2.37
N GLY A 143 -4.30 22.62 -2.66
CA GLY A 143 -4.33 23.49 -3.84
C GLY A 143 -4.58 24.93 -3.48
N MET A 144 -4.02 25.88 -4.25
CA MET A 144 -4.24 27.31 -4.04
C MET A 144 -3.97 28.13 -5.31
N LYS A 145 -4.50 29.36 -5.32
CA LYS A 145 -4.30 30.35 -6.39
C LYS A 145 -3.15 31.32 -6.09
N LYS A 146 -2.84 31.51 -4.82
CA LYS A 146 -1.72 32.34 -4.33
C LYS A 146 -1.00 31.57 -3.24
N PRO A 147 0.33 31.75 -3.08
CA PRO A 147 1.05 31.09 -1.99
C PRO A 147 0.56 31.62 -0.64
N VAL A 148 -0.05 30.77 0.19
CA VAL A 148 -0.55 31.09 1.53
C VAL A 148 0.33 30.36 2.54
N ARG A 149 1.21 31.11 3.20
CA ARG A 149 2.22 30.53 4.08
C ARG A 149 1.63 30.02 5.39
N GLU A 150 0.61 30.70 5.87
CA GLU A 150 -0.07 30.47 7.16
C GLU A 150 -0.59 29.02 7.29
N VAL A 151 -1.02 28.41 6.19
CA VAL A 151 -1.55 27.03 6.22
C VAL A 151 -0.47 25.97 6.45
N PHE A 152 0.80 26.31 6.30
CA PHE A 152 1.93 25.41 6.47
C PHE A 152 2.73 25.68 7.74
N GLU A 153 2.57 26.87 8.34
CA GLU A 153 3.30 27.26 9.54
C GLU A 153 2.69 26.62 10.79
N LYS A 154 3.56 26.32 11.75
CA LYS A 154 3.18 25.76 13.07
C LYS A 154 2.37 24.45 13.00
N GLN A 155 2.41 23.75 11.88
CA GLN A 155 1.77 22.46 11.74
C GLN A 155 2.64 21.34 12.31
N THR A 156 2.04 20.47 13.11
CA THR A 156 2.65 19.21 13.53
C THR A 156 2.12 18.12 12.62
N TYR A 157 2.91 17.77 11.60
CA TYR A 157 2.54 16.72 10.65
C TYR A 157 2.57 15.33 11.29
N SER A 158 1.92 14.34 10.63
CA SER A 158 1.73 12.97 11.14
C SER A 158 0.85 12.89 12.40
N HIS A 159 -0.13 13.78 12.51
CA HIS A 159 -1.11 13.82 13.58
C HIS A 159 -2.53 13.98 13.02
N ALA A 160 -3.51 13.34 13.64
CA ALA A 160 -4.91 13.30 13.16
C ALA A 160 -5.62 14.69 13.05
N SER A 161 -5.03 15.74 13.60
CA SER A 161 -5.58 17.10 13.54
C SER A 161 -4.96 17.99 12.45
N VAL A 162 -4.09 17.47 11.59
CA VAL A 162 -3.38 18.27 10.56
C VAL A 162 -4.37 18.96 9.63
N LEU A 163 -5.37 18.23 9.13
CA LEU A 163 -6.40 18.79 8.25
C LEU A 163 -7.17 19.93 8.91
N GLU A 164 -7.63 19.71 10.14
CA GLU A 164 -8.41 20.71 10.91
C GLU A 164 -7.58 21.96 11.20
N ASN A 165 -6.35 21.78 11.68
CA ASN A 165 -5.44 22.89 11.98
C ASN A 165 -5.10 23.69 10.71
N THR A 166 -4.87 23.02 9.58
CA THR A 166 -4.59 23.66 8.30
C THR A 166 -5.78 24.48 7.81
N ALA A 167 -6.99 23.91 7.87
CA ALA A 167 -8.21 24.62 7.51
C ALA A 167 -8.47 25.83 8.43
N LYS A 168 -8.29 25.66 9.75
CA LYS A 168 -8.42 26.73 10.72
C LYS A 168 -7.44 27.88 10.44
N ALA A 169 -6.16 27.57 10.20
CA ALA A 169 -5.15 28.57 9.86
C ALA A 169 -5.53 29.36 8.59
N ALA A 170 -6.09 28.68 7.57
CA ALA A 170 -6.59 29.34 6.38
C ALA A 170 -7.75 30.31 6.67
N PHE A 171 -8.75 29.88 7.46
CA PHE A 171 -9.88 30.73 7.86
C PHE A 171 -9.44 31.94 8.70
N GLU A 172 -8.52 31.74 9.65
CA GLU A 172 -7.98 32.82 10.48
C GLU A 172 -7.20 33.87 9.65
N ALA A 173 -6.58 33.40 8.55
CA ALA A 173 -5.92 34.27 7.58
C ALA A 173 -6.88 34.93 6.54
N GLY A 174 -8.19 34.67 6.65
CA GLY A 174 -9.23 35.28 5.79
C GLY A 174 -9.44 34.57 4.46
N TYR A 175 -8.98 33.31 4.29
CA TYR A 175 -9.14 32.56 3.06
C TYR A 175 -10.31 31.57 3.14
N THR A 176 -10.97 31.38 2.00
CA THR A 176 -12.02 30.35 1.83
C THR A 176 -11.39 29.00 1.51
N VAL A 177 -11.93 27.91 2.12
CA VAL A 177 -11.43 26.56 1.95
C VAL A 177 -12.51 25.65 1.37
N GLY A 178 -12.20 24.97 0.25
CA GLY A 178 -12.98 23.88 -0.31
C GLY A 178 -12.38 22.53 0.04
N PHE A 179 -13.22 21.51 0.16
CA PHE A 179 -12.77 20.15 0.46
C PHE A 179 -13.04 19.22 -0.72
N ALA A 180 -11.99 18.58 -1.22
CA ALA A 180 -12.10 17.49 -2.20
C ALA A 180 -12.55 16.19 -1.53
N ARG A 181 -12.71 15.12 -2.31
CA ARG A 181 -13.11 13.81 -1.81
C ARG A 181 -12.09 13.26 -0.82
N THR A 182 -12.55 12.70 0.30
CA THR A 182 -11.69 11.96 1.23
C THR A 182 -11.19 10.67 0.59
N LEU A 183 -9.89 10.43 0.65
CA LEU A 183 -9.25 9.23 0.15
C LEU A 183 -8.51 8.47 1.26
N HIS A 184 -7.98 7.28 0.91
CA HIS A 184 -7.26 6.43 1.83
C HIS A 184 -5.77 6.44 1.47
N ASP A 185 -4.95 6.81 2.40
CA ASP A 185 -3.51 6.62 2.34
C ASP A 185 -3.13 5.17 2.68
N ILE A 186 -1.94 4.78 2.28
CA ILE A 186 -1.38 3.45 2.56
C ILE A 186 -0.02 3.65 3.22
N ASP A 187 0.03 3.63 4.53
CA ASP A 187 1.25 3.83 5.32
C ASP A 187 1.59 2.65 6.22
N GLU A 188 0.62 1.87 6.66
CA GLU A 188 0.79 0.78 7.61
C GLU A 188 0.18 -0.53 7.07
N LYS A 189 0.45 -1.65 7.76
CA LYS A 189 -0.03 -2.99 7.37
C LYS A 189 -1.55 -3.04 7.24
N GLU A 190 -2.24 -2.41 8.16
CA GLU A 190 -3.71 -2.34 8.21
C GLU A 190 -4.30 -1.68 6.97
N ASP A 191 -3.61 -0.68 6.41
CA ASP A 191 -4.05 0.03 5.20
C ASP A 191 -3.91 -0.85 3.96
N ILE A 192 -2.87 -1.71 3.90
CA ILE A 192 -2.76 -2.76 2.87
C ILE A 192 -3.95 -3.69 2.93
N SER A 193 -4.37 -4.11 4.12
CA SER A 193 -5.53 -5.00 4.31
C SER A 193 -6.83 -4.33 3.87
N LYS A 194 -7.03 -3.06 4.25
CA LYS A 194 -8.18 -2.24 3.81
C LYS A 194 -8.17 -2.06 2.29
N PHE A 195 -7.01 -1.76 1.69
CA PHE A 195 -6.88 -1.62 0.23
C PHE A 195 -7.22 -2.94 -0.49
N ARG A 196 -6.71 -4.08 -0.03
CA ARG A 196 -7.06 -5.40 -0.58
C ARG A 196 -8.56 -5.69 -0.51
N ASN A 197 -9.23 -5.30 0.57
CA ASN A 197 -10.68 -5.45 0.70
C ASN A 197 -11.46 -4.58 -0.32
N ARG A 198 -11.00 -3.34 -0.58
CA ARG A 198 -11.58 -2.48 -1.64
C ARG A 198 -11.31 -3.05 -3.02
N MET A 199 -10.09 -3.55 -3.24
CA MET A 199 -9.66 -4.15 -4.49
C MET A 199 -10.53 -5.36 -4.90
N ARG A 200 -10.97 -6.19 -3.95
CA ARG A 200 -11.91 -7.32 -4.20
C ARG A 200 -13.24 -6.87 -4.80
N LYS A 201 -13.66 -5.65 -4.51
CA LYS A 201 -14.94 -5.06 -4.96
C LYS A 201 -14.81 -4.19 -6.21
N THR A 202 -13.58 -3.90 -6.65
CA THR A 202 -13.31 -2.90 -7.69
C THR A 202 -12.27 -3.41 -8.68
N LEU A 203 -12.74 -3.82 -9.85
CA LEU A 203 -11.87 -4.36 -10.92
C LEU A 203 -10.78 -3.37 -11.36
N GLU A 204 -11.06 -2.07 -11.31
CA GLU A 204 -10.10 -1.02 -11.64
C GLU A 204 -8.89 -1.05 -10.70
N LEU A 205 -9.11 -1.24 -9.39
CA LEU A 205 -8.02 -1.36 -8.41
C LEU A 205 -7.22 -2.65 -8.61
N GLN A 206 -7.84 -3.75 -8.99
CA GLN A 206 -7.13 -5.00 -9.31
C GLN A 206 -6.19 -4.82 -10.51
N LYS A 207 -6.61 -4.00 -11.50
CA LYS A 207 -5.85 -3.72 -12.73
C LYS A 207 -4.80 -2.62 -12.55
N SER A 208 -4.79 -1.88 -11.44
CA SER A 208 -3.78 -0.87 -11.14
C SER A 208 -2.40 -1.52 -10.93
N GLU A 209 -1.33 -0.74 -11.04
CA GLU A 209 0.03 -1.22 -10.77
C GLU A 209 0.17 -1.67 -9.31
N THR A 210 -0.40 -0.87 -8.37
CA THR A 210 -0.47 -1.20 -6.94
C THR A 210 -1.23 -2.50 -6.70
N GLY A 211 -2.41 -2.66 -7.32
CA GLY A 211 -3.22 -3.86 -7.16
C GLY A 211 -2.50 -5.11 -7.67
N ARG A 212 -1.93 -5.06 -8.87
CA ARG A 212 -1.15 -6.17 -9.44
C ARG A 212 0.06 -6.53 -8.59
N TYR A 213 0.74 -5.52 -8.04
CA TYR A 213 1.88 -5.72 -7.15
C TYR A 213 1.46 -6.47 -5.88
N LEU A 214 0.42 -5.99 -5.20
CA LEU A 214 -0.08 -6.57 -3.97
C LEU A 214 -0.67 -7.98 -4.15
N LEU A 215 -1.27 -8.28 -5.30
CA LEU A 215 -1.73 -9.63 -5.63
C LEU A 215 -0.54 -10.61 -5.75
N LYS A 216 0.57 -10.19 -6.38
CA LYS A 216 1.78 -11.01 -6.50
C LYS A 216 2.49 -11.23 -5.17
N LYS A 217 2.35 -10.29 -4.22
CA LYS A 217 3.01 -10.27 -2.91
C LYS A 217 2.15 -10.81 -1.77
N GLN A 218 1.01 -11.44 -2.07
CA GLN A 218 0.24 -12.13 -1.05
C GLN A 218 1.04 -13.27 -0.45
N LYS A 219 1.18 -13.24 0.87
CA LYS A 219 1.78 -14.33 1.65
C LYS A 219 0.77 -15.44 1.83
N ILE A 220 1.21 -16.67 1.68
CA ILE A 220 0.38 -17.87 1.90
C ILE A 220 0.88 -18.55 3.17
N SER A 221 -0.03 -18.95 4.05
CA SER A 221 0.25 -19.86 5.15
C SER A 221 -0.46 -21.19 4.89
N ILE A 222 0.31 -22.26 4.80
CA ILE A 222 -0.18 -23.62 4.72
C ILE A 222 -0.32 -24.15 6.14
N ILE A 223 -1.52 -24.49 6.55
CA ILE A 223 -1.87 -24.99 7.88
C ILE A 223 -2.23 -26.46 7.76
N VAL A 224 -1.46 -27.31 8.42
CA VAL A 224 -1.59 -28.78 8.36
C VAL A 224 -1.97 -29.30 9.75
N PRO A 225 -3.24 -29.62 10.01
CA PRO A 225 -3.63 -30.30 11.23
C PRO A 225 -3.14 -31.75 11.19
N ILE A 226 -2.44 -32.19 12.23
CA ILE A 226 -1.87 -33.53 12.35
C ILE A 226 -2.28 -34.21 13.67
N TYR A 227 -2.56 -35.49 13.62
CA TYR A 227 -2.82 -36.34 14.80
C TYR A 227 -2.54 -37.78 14.48
N ASN A 228 -1.44 -38.37 15.01
CA ASN A 228 -1.01 -39.76 14.76
C ASN A 228 -0.83 -40.06 13.25
N GLU A 229 0.04 -39.27 12.59
CA GLU A 229 0.27 -39.31 11.14
C GLU A 229 1.65 -39.92 10.76
N GLU A 230 2.20 -40.81 11.58
CA GLU A 230 3.54 -41.38 11.34
C GLU A 230 3.70 -42.06 9.98
N SER A 231 2.61 -42.57 9.37
CA SER A 231 2.61 -43.19 8.06
C SER A 231 2.65 -42.21 6.88
N THR A 232 2.10 -41.00 7.04
CA THR A 232 1.91 -39.99 5.97
C THR A 232 2.87 -38.80 6.06
N ILE A 233 3.32 -38.47 7.27
CA ILE A 233 4.08 -37.24 7.54
C ILE A 233 5.35 -37.08 6.72
N LYS A 234 6.09 -38.18 6.41
CA LYS A 234 7.30 -38.10 5.59
C LYS A 234 7.00 -37.75 4.13
N SER A 235 5.95 -38.35 3.55
CA SER A 235 5.51 -38.04 2.18
C SER A 235 5.08 -36.58 2.06
N LEU A 236 4.29 -36.12 3.02
CA LEU A 236 3.81 -34.72 3.06
C LEU A 236 4.97 -33.71 3.18
N GLN A 237 5.94 -33.96 4.08
CA GLN A 237 7.11 -33.09 4.21
C GLN A 237 7.92 -33.02 2.90
N LYS A 238 8.03 -34.14 2.15
CA LYS A 238 8.70 -34.14 0.85
C LYS A 238 8.02 -33.23 -0.16
N GLN A 239 6.69 -33.12 -0.14
CA GLN A 239 5.93 -32.21 -1.00
C GLN A 239 6.06 -30.76 -0.54
N LEU A 240 6.12 -30.51 0.77
CA LEU A 240 6.15 -29.17 1.36
C LEU A 240 7.55 -28.55 1.40
N SER A 241 8.62 -29.35 1.49
CA SER A 241 10.01 -28.86 1.59
C SER A 241 10.41 -27.87 0.49
N PRO A 242 10.03 -28.03 -0.79
CA PRO A 242 10.35 -27.05 -1.85
C PRO A 242 9.61 -25.70 -1.70
N LEU A 243 8.67 -25.59 -0.75
CA LEU A 243 7.85 -24.42 -0.51
C LEU A 243 8.28 -23.63 0.72
N LEU A 244 9.21 -24.13 1.56
CA LEU A 244 9.64 -23.50 2.82
C LEU A 244 10.10 -22.04 2.66
N ASP A 245 10.83 -21.73 1.58
CA ASP A 245 11.31 -20.38 1.30
C ASP A 245 10.27 -19.47 0.59
N LYS A 246 9.08 -20.04 0.27
CA LYS A 246 8.07 -19.39 -0.57
C LYS A 246 6.77 -19.09 0.16
N CYS A 247 6.51 -19.77 1.27
CA CYS A 247 5.31 -19.62 2.09
C CYS A 247 5.57 -20.08 3.52
N GLU A 248 4.73 -19.64 4.44
CA GLU A 248 4.72 -20.14 5.80
C GLU A 248 4.06 -21.51 5.85
N ILE A 249 4.64 -22.45 6.61
CA ILE A 249 4.09 -23.80 6.78
C ILE A 249 4.01 -24.10 8.28
N LEU A 250 2.81 -24.41 8.77
CA LEU A 250 2.50 -24.68 10.15
C LEU A 250 1.91 -26.08 10.28
N PHE A 251 2.62 -26.99 10.94
CA PHE A 251 2.02 -28.21 11.46
C PHE A 251 1.35 -27.91 12.79
N VAL A 252 0.09 -28.33 12.96
CA VAL A 252 -0.64 -28.13 14.21
C VAL A 252 -1.01 -29.49 14.77
N ASP A 253 -0.27 -29.90 15.80
CA ASP A 253 -0.44 -31.20 16.45
C ASP A 253 -1.59 -31.20 17.46
N GLY A 254 -2.48 -32.16 17.36
CA GLY A 254 -3.60 -32.39 18.26
C GLY A 254 -3.29 -33.35 19.43
N GLY A 255 -2.01 -33.47 19.82
CA GLY A 255 -1.57 -34.36 20.89
C GLY A 255 -1.25 -35.79 20.41
N SER A 256 -0.48 -35.93 19.34
CA SER A 256 -0.04 -37.22 18.79
C SER A 256 0.71 -38.05 19.85
N LYS A 257 0.44 -39.36 19.84
CA LYS A 257 1.05 -40.35 20.78
C LYS A 257 1.98 -41.32 20.07
N ASP A 258 2.06 -41.28 18.75
CA ASP A 258 2.95 -42.06 17.90
C ASP A 258 4.25 -41.30 17.59
N ARG A 259 5.01 -41.73 16.57
CA ARG A 259 6.27 -41.11 16.19
C ARG A 259 6.10 -39.84 15.32
N THR A 260 4.89 -39.38 15.05
CA THR A 260 4.61 -38.22 14.16
C THR A 260 5.53 -37.04 14.47
N LEU A 261 5.54 -36.56 15.70
CA LEU A 261 6.31 -35.37 16.08
C LEU A 261 7.83 -35.57 15.93
N SER A 262 8.33 -36.75 16.27
CA SER A 262 9.77 -37.08 16.15
C SER A 262 10.25 -37.22 14.71
N MET A 263 9.32 -37.32 13.74
CA MET A 263 9.59 -37.44 12.32
C MET A 263 9.49 -36.11 11.56
N ILE A 264 9.06 -35.03 12.23
CA ILE A 264 8.98 -33.71 11.61
C ILE A 264 10.36 -33.06 11.59
N ASP A 265 10.79 -32.59 10.41
CA ASP A 265 12.04 -31.86 10.22
C ASP A 265 11.98 -30.52 10.96
N SER A 266 13.04 -30.16 11.66
CA SER A 266 13.15 -28.95 12.49
C SER A 266 12.97 -27.64 11.72
N ARG A 267 13.04 -27.67 10.40
CA ARG A 267 12.75 -26.50 9.53
C ARG A 267 11.27 -26.12 9.49
N PHE A 268 10.37 -27.03 9.85
CA PHE A 268 8.94 -26.77 9.92
C PHE A 268 8.55 -26.28 11.32
N ARG A 269 7.70 -25.27 11.37
CA ARG A 269 7.11 -24.78 12.62
C ARG A 269 6.00 -25.72 13.06
N VAL A 270 6.05 -26.17 14.31
CA VAL A 270 5.03 -27.03 14.94
C VAL A 270 4.33 -26.24 16.04
N LEU A 271 3.00 -26.28 16.04
CA LEU A 271 2.15 -25.76 17.10
C LEU A 271 1.43 -26.93 17.78
N HIS A 272 1.11 -26.77 19.06
CA HIS A 272 0.35 -27.75 19.84
C HIS A 272 -1.02 -27.21 20.19
N SER A 273 -2.06 -27.97 19.93
CA SER A 273 -3.45 -27.63 20.27
C SER A 273 -4.14 -28.77 21.02
N GLU A 274 -5.30 -28.50 21.56
CA GLU A 274 -6.20 -29.56 21.95
C GLU A 274 -6.61 -30.42 20.77
N LYS A 275 -6.91 -31.69 21.02
CA LYS A 275 -7.38 -32.62 20.01
C LYS A 275 -8.66 -32.11 19.35
N GLY A 276 -8.68 -32.15 18.06
CA GLY A 276 -9.83 -31.78 17.23
C GLY A 276 -9.42 -30.92 16.05
N ARG A 277 -9.78 -31.37 14.84
CA ARG A 277 -9.41 -30.72 13.58
C ARG A 277 -9.75 -29.22 13.58
N ALA A 278 -10.93 -28.84 14.09
CA ALA A 278 -11.34 -27.45 14.17
C ALA A 278 -10.42 -26.62 15.10
N ASN A 279 -10.06 -27.16 16.27
CA ASN A 279 -9.14 -26.51 17.21
C ASN A 279 -7.78 -26.29 16.58
N GLN A 280 -7.23 -27.31 15.91
CA GLN A 280 -5.95 -27.23 15.21
C GLN A 280 -5.97 -26.23 14.08
N MET A 281 -7.00 -26.23 13.23
CA MET A 281 -7.16 -25.27 12.13
C MET A 281 -7.30 -23.82 12.66
N ASN A 282 -8.10 -23.61 13.70
CA ASN A 282 -8.31 -22.28 14.31
C ASN A 282 -7.02 -21.75 14.94
N LEU A 283 -6.28 -22.60 15.66
CA LEU A 283 -4.98 -22.21 16.21
C LEU A 283 -3.98 -21.86 15.10
N GLY A 284 -3.87 -22.71 14.07
CA GLY A 284 -3.02 -22.44 12.92
C GLY A 284 -3.37 -21.14 12.22
N ALA A 285 -4.66 -20.86 12.03
CA ALA A 285 -5.14 -19.60 11.45
C ALA A 285 -4.77 -18.38 12.31
N LYS A 286 -4.92 -18.49 13.63
CA LYS A 286 -4.58 -17.42 14.58
C LYS A 286 -3.09 -17.10 14.60
N GLU A 287 -2.24 -18.12 14.56
CA GLU A 287 -0.79 -18.02 14.69
C GLU A 287 -0.07 -17.81 13.34
N SER A 288 -0.82 -17.82 12.23
CA SER A 288 -0.28 -17.61 10.89
C SER A 288 -0.08 -16.14 10.55
N SER A 289 0.88 -15.88 9.67
CA SER A 289 1.22 -14.53 9.19
C SER A 289 0.75 -14.25 7.76
N GLY A 290 0.16 -15.24 7.08
CA GLY A 290 -0.23 -15.15 5.68
C GLY A 290 -1.50 -14.36 5.43
N ASP A 291 -1.60 -13.78 4.25
CA ASP A 291 -2.81 -13.10 3.75
C ASP A 291 -3.85 -14.12 3.22
N ILE A 292 -3.37 -15.29 2.82
CA ILE A 292 -4.16 -16.43 2.34
C ILE A 292 -3.86 -17.61 3.25
N LEU A 293 -4.89 -18.20 3.81
CA LEU A 293 -4.79 -19.41 4.62
C LEU A 293 -5.18 -20.60 3.75
N PHE A 294 -4.26 -21.54 3.61
CA PHE A 294 -4.51 -22.79 2.92
C PHE A 294 -4.47 -23.96 3.92
N PHE A 295 -5.62 -24.57 4.16
CA PHE A 295 -5.74 -25.74 5.03
C PHE A 295 -5.49 -27.01 4.20
N LEU A 296 -4.46 -27.76 4.57
CA LEU A 296 -4.04 -28.97 3.88
C LEU A 296 -4.15 -30.18 4.81
N HIS A 297 -4.78 -31.25 4.36
CA HIS A 297 -4.81 -32.50 5.10
C HIS A 297 -3.50 -33.27 4.92
N SER A 298 -3.14 -34.07 5.92
CA SER A 298 -1.90 -34.83 5.99
C SER A 298 -1.76 -35.93 4.90
N ASP A 299 -2.88 -36.39 4.40
CA ASP A 299 -3.03 -37.42 3.37
C ASP A 299 -3.26 -36.86 1.95
N SER A 300 -3.24 -35.54 1.79
CA SER A 300 -3.51 -34.87 0.51
C SER A 300 -2.26 -34.82 -0.37
N GLU A 301 -2.45 -34.84 -1.67
CA GLU A 301 -1.43 -34.53 -2.66
C GLU A 301 -1.55 -33.11 -3.17
N LEU A 302 -0.44 -32.40 -3.28
CA LEU A 302 -0.39 -31.06 -3.81
C LEU A 302 -0.25 -31.06 -5.33
N PRO A 303 -0.93 -30.16 -6.06
CA PRO A 303 -0.70 -29.99 -7.49
C PRO A 303 0.72 -29.48 -7.76
N LYS A 304 1.14 -29.52 -9.02
CA LYS A 304 2.51 -29.17 -9.45
C LYS A 304 2.92 -27.74 -9.05
N HIS A 305 1.96 -26.80 -9.07
CA HIS A 305 2.21 -25.38 -8.80
C HIS A 305 1.22 -24.79 -7.77
N PRO A 306 1.15 -25.36 -6.53
CA PRO A 306 0.07 -25.08 -5.59
C PRO A 306 -0.05 -23.59 -5.24
N LEU A 307 1.05 -22.90 -4.99
CA LEU A 307 1.02 -21.49 -4.61
C LEU A 307 0.53 -20.57 -5.74
N ALA A 308 0.83 -20.92 -6.99
CA ALA A 308 0.35 -20.15 -8.15
C ALA A 308 -1.15 -20.34 -8.35
N GLU A 309 -1.64 -21.56 -8.20
CA GLU A 309 -3.06 -21.90 -8.31
C GLU A 309 -3.89 -21.27 -7.19
N ILE A 310 -3.38 -21.33 -5.94
CA ILE A 310 -4.03 -20.63 -4.80
C ILE A 310 -4.14 -19.13 -5.08
N ARG A 311 -3.05 -18.47 -5.49
CA ARG A 311 -3.10 -17.04 -5.80
C ARG A 311 -4.04 -16.71 -6.96
N TYR A 312 -4.10 -17.57 -7.96
CA TYR A 312 -4.99 -17.38 -9.12
C TYR A 312 -6.45 -17.40 -8.70
N VAL A 313 -6.87 -18.40 -7.91
CA VAL A 313 -8.25 -18.52 -7.42
C VAL A 313 -8.60 -17.38 -6.44
N MET A 314 -7.70 -17.11 -5.49
CA MET A 314 -7.93 -16.11 -4.44
C MET A 314 -7.86 -14.66 -4.92
N LYS A 315 -7.50 -14.45 -6.19
CA LYS A 315 -7.56 -13.11 -6.81
C LYS A 315 -9.00 -12.57 -6.87
N ASP A 316 -9.96 -13.44 -7.24
CA ASP A 316 -11.35 -13.07 -7.49
C ASP A 316 -12.33 -13.66 -6.46
N HIS A 317 -11.86 -14.58 -5.60
CA HIS A 317 -12.69 -15.31 -4.64
C HIS A 317 -12.20 -15.14 -3.19
N LEU A 318 -13.13 -15.13 -2.24
CA LEU A 318 -12.84 -15.08 -0.80
C LEU A 318 -12.47 -16.45 -0.22
N ALA A 319 -12.94 -17.51 -0.85
CA ALA A 319 -12.70 -18.90 -0.48
C ALA A 319 -12.69 -19.77 -1.74
N GLY A 320 -12.00 -20.88 -1.67
CA GLY A 320 -11.93 -21.88 -2.73
C GLY A 320 -11.46 -23.22 -2.17
N CYS A 321 -11.58 -24.26 -2.96
CA CYS A 321 -11.03 -25.59 -2.66
C CYS A 321 -10.40 -26.17 -3.91
N PHE A 322 -9.42 -27.07 -3.73
CA PHE A 322 -8.97 -27.93 -4.82
C PHE A 322 -10.02 -29.03 -5.04
N GLY A 323 -10.21 -29.43 -6.31
CA GLY A 323 -11.01 -30.59 -6.63
C GLY A 323 -10.35 -31.86 -6.07
N ILE A 324 -11.15 -32.79 -5.55
CA ILE A 324 -10.70 -34.13 -5.17
C ILE A 324 -10.63 -34.92 -6.47
N ALA A 325 -9.45 -35.47 -6.81
CA ALA A 325 -9.26 -36.36 -7.96
C ALA A 325 -9.75 -37.76 -7.65
#